data_dcc2f565a2a4017ef8a75e386fbc1acf
#
_entry.id   dcc2f565a2a4017ef8a75e386fbc1acf
#
_cell.length_a   1.000
_cell.length_b   1.000
_cell.length_c   1.000
_cell.angle_alpha   90.00
_cell.angle_beta   90.00
_cell.angle_gamma   90.00
#
_symmetry.space_group_name_H-M   'P 1'
#
loop_
_entity.id
_entity.type
_entity.pdbx_description
1 polymer ?
#
loop_
_entity_poly.entity_id
_entity_poly.type
_entity_poly.pdbx_seq_one_letter_code
_entity_poly.pdbx_strand_id
1 'polypeptide(L)'
;KTPQLIDRKLWESSGHWEKFREHMFTSETDEKQTLALKPMNCPGHIQIFKQGLKSFRDLPLRLSEFGACHRNEPSGALHGIMRVRAFTQDDAHIFCSEEQINNESVSFCELLTSIYNDFGFENITIKFSDRPEIRAGDDKTWDQAEKALMDASDVAGLDVIMNPGEGAFYGPKLEFVLRDAIGRDWQCGTLQVDFNLPGRLDASYIDKDGTKKVPVMLHRALFGSLERFIGILIENYAGKFPFWISPLQTMVIPISEEFNDYAVSVSNKIKNSGITSAVDLKNNNLNYKIR
;
A
#
# COMPACT_ATOMS: atom_id res chain seq x y z
N LYS A 1 5.82 -10.69 -7.27
CA LYS A 1 4.42 -10.32 -7.58
C LYS A 1 3.56 -11.57 -7.62
N THR A 2 2.39 -11.51 -6.98
CA THR A 2 1.40 -12.60 -7.00
C THR A 2 0.55 -12.56 -8.27
N PRO A 3 -0.04 -13.71 -8.72
CA PRO A 3 -0.93 -13.74 -9.88
C PRO A 3 -2.11 -12.78 -9.73
N GLN A 4 -2.54 -12.19 -10.84
CA GLN A 4 -3.69 -11.25 -10.84
C GLN A 4 -5.03 -11.99 -10.97
N LEU A 5 -5.07 -13.05 -11.78
CA LEU A 5 -6.26 -13.86 -12.01
C LEU A 5 -6.15 -15.13 -11.15
N ILE A 6 -7.13 -15.31 -10.27
CA ILE A 6 -7.08 -16.32 -9.20
C ILE A 6 -8.40 -17.09 -9.16
N ASP A 7 -8.31 -18.40 -8.92
CA ASP A 7 -9.47 -19.28 -8.76
C ASP A 7 -10.37 -18.85 -7.61
N ARG A 8 -11.67 -18.91 -7.83
CA ARG A 8 -12.73 -18.62 -6.85
C ARG A 8 -12.53 -19.34 -5.52
N LYS A 9 -12.04 -20.58 -5.53
CA LYS A 9 -11.83 -21.39 -4.32
C LYS A 9 -10.92 -20.73 -3.30
N LEU A 10 -9.88 -20.00 -3.74
CA LEU A 10 -9.02 -19.29 -2.81
C LEU A 10 -9.77 -18.14 -2.12
N TRP A 11 -10.64 -17.46 -2.85
CA TRP A 11 -11.47 -16.38 -2.33
C TRP A 11 -12.56 -16.88 -1.37
N GLU A 12 -13.13 -18.06 -1.64
CA GLU A 12 -14.06 -18.73 -0.73
C GLU A 12 -13.36 -19.14 0.56
N SER A 13 -12.22 -19.81 0.49
CA SER A 13 -11.45 -20.25 1.66
C SER A 13 -11.04 -19.08 2.55
N SER A 14 -10.62 -17.98 1.96
CA SER A 14 -10.23 -16.77 2.71
C SER A 14 -11.42 -15.95 3.23
N GLY A 15 -12.66 -16.22 2.79
CA GLY A 15 -13.86 -15.48 3.15
C GLY A 15 -14.13 -14.21 2.35
N HIS A 16 -13.24 -13.86 1.44
CA HIS A 16 -13.44 -12.69 0.58
C HIS A 16 -14.63 -12.86 -0.38
N TRP A 17 -14.88 -14.10 -0.84
CA TRP A 17 -16.01 -14.37 -1.73
C TRP A 17 -17.34 -14.04 -1.10
N GLU A 18 -17.52 -14.37 0.17
CA GLU A 18 -18.76 -14.12 0.92
C GLU A 18 -18.95 -12.62 1.22
N LYS A 19 -17.86 -11.94 1.59
CA LYS A 19 -17.92 -10.58 2.17
C LYS A 19 -17.56 -9.45 1.21
N PHE A 20 -16.92 -9.78 0.08
CA PHE A 20 -16.35 -8.77 -0.82
C PHE A 20 -16.66 -9.01 -2.32
N ARG A 21 -17.47 -10.03 -2.65
CA ARG A 21 -17.75 -10.44 -4.04
C ARG A 21 -18.28 -9.31 -4.92
N GLU A 22 -19.14 -8.46 -4.40
CA GLU A 22 -19.76 -7.35 -5.16
C GLU A 22 -18.71 -6.37 -5.71
N HIS A 23 -17.56 -6.30 -5.05
CA HIS A 23 -16.43 -5.48 -5.45
C HIS A 23 -15.38 -6.24 -6.30
N MET A 24 -15.66 -7.46 -6.73
CA MET A 24 -14.72 -8.26 -7.52
C MET A 24 -15.14 -8.33 -8.98
N PHE A 25 -14.16 -8.18 -9.88
CA PHE A 25 -14.33 -8.56 -11.29
C PHE A 25 -14.16 -10.08 -11.42
N THR A 26 -15.16 -10.74 -11.98
CA THR A 26 -15.16 -12.18 -12.18
C THR A 26 -15.30 -12.53 -13.65
N SER A 27 -14.72 -13.67 -14.07
CA SER A 27 -14.83 -14.25 -15.39
C SER A 27 -15.08 -15.75 -15.29
N GLU A 28 -15.78 -16.31 -16.24
CA GLU A 28 -15.99 -17.74 -16.35
C GLU A 28 -15.25 -18.27 -17.58
N THR A 29 -14.52 -19.38 -17.43
CA THR A 29 -13.82 -20.05 -18.53
C THR A 29 -14.77 -20.99 -19.26
N ASP A 30 -14.38 -21.45 -20.46
CA ASP A 30 -15.14 -22.43 -21.24
C ASP A 30 -15.36 -23.75 -20.45
N GLU A 31 -14.47 -24.07 -19.52
CA GLU A 31 -14.58 -25.21 -18.60
C GLU A 31 -15.47 -24.94 -17.38
N LYS A 32 -16.18 -23.81 -17.36
CA LYS A 32 -17.03 -23.33 -16.26
C LYS A 32 -16.29 -23.09 -14.94
N GLN A 33 -14.99 -22.83 -15.01
CA GLN A 33 -14.22 -22.39 -13.86
C GLN A 33 -14.41 -20.89 -13.66
N THR A 34 -14.78 -20.49 -12.44
CA THR A 34 -14.89 -19.08 -12.09
C THR A 34 -13.55 -18.55 -11.59
N LEU A 35 -13.04 -17.54 -12.25
CA LEU A 35 -11.83 -16.82 -11.86
C LEU A 35 -12.19 -15.38 -11.45
N ALA A 36 -11.39 -14.78 -10.59
CA ALA A 36 -11.53 -13.38 -10.21
C ALA A 36 -10.21 -12.63 -10.33
N LEU A 37 -10.27 -11.39 -10.81
CA LEU A 37 -9.16 -10.45 -10.67
C LEU A 37 -9.00 -10.08 -9.20
N LYS A 38 -7.78 -10.20 -8.67
CA LYS A 38 -7.54 -9.97 -7.25
C LYS A 38 -7.87 -8.53 -6.84
N PRO A 39 -8.73 -8.34 -5.82
CA PRO A 39 -8.98 -7.03 -5.22
C PRO A 39 -7.95 -6.68 -4.15
N MET A 40 -7.19 -7.67 -3.67
CA MET A 40 -6.20 -7.62 -2.58
C MET A 40 -5.11 -8.67 -2.82
N ASN A 41 -3.94 -8.49 -2.20
CA ASN A 41 -2.79 -9.41 -2.36
C ASN A 41 -2.67 -10.43 -1.21
N CYS A 42 -3.38 -10.24 -0.10
CA CYS A 42 -3.23 -11.00 1.13
C CYS A 42 -3.34 -12.53 0.96
N PRO A 43 -4.32 -13.12 0.26
CA PRO A 43 -4.37 -14.57 0.10
C PRO A 43 -3.18 -15.11 -0.69
N GLY A 44 -2.66 -14.35 -1.65
CA GLY A 44 -1.47 -14.70 -2.41
C GLY A 44 -0.22 -14.78 -1.54
N HIS A 45 0.00 -13.81 -0.65
CA HIS A 45 1.13 -13.81 0.28
C HIS A 45 1.01 -14.95 1.30
N ILE A 46 -0.19 -15.29 1.75
CA ILE A 46 -0.38 -16.47 2.62
C ILE A 46 0.01 -17.76 1.89
N GLN A 47 -0.31 -17.91 0.58
CA GLN A 47 0.14 -19.07 -0.18
C GLN A 47 1.67 -19.14 -0.30
N ILE A 48 2.37 -18.00 -0.40
CA ILE A 48 3.83 -17.96 -0.38
C ILE A 48 4.36 -18.36 1.00
N PHE A 49 3.78 -17.83 2.08
CA PHE A 49 4.16 -18.18 3.45
C PHE A 49 4.05 -19.70 3.71
N LYS A 50 3.02 -20.34 3.18
CA LYS A 50 2.77 -21.80 3.32
C LYS A 50 3.79 -22.68 2.61
N GLN A 51 4.61 -22.14 1.70
CA GLN A 51 5.62 -22.93 1.01
C GLN A 51 6.74 -23.33 1.96
N GLY A 52 6.84 -24.63 2.21
CA GLY A 52 7.80 -25.20 3.14
C GLY A 52 7.43 -25.02 4.62
N LEU A 53 8.12 -25.75 5.48
CA LEU A 53 7.95 -25.68 6.92
C LEU A 53 8.50 -24.34 7.45
N LYS A 54 7.75 -23.67 8.31
CA LYS A 54 8.17 -22.46 8.99
C LYS A 54 8.36 -22.73 10.48
N SER A 55 9.30 -22.06 11.10
CA SER A 55 9.54 -22.08 12.53
C SER A 55 9.48 -20.66 13.11
N PHE A 56 9.42 -20.55 14.43
CA PHE A 56 9.47 -19.26 15.12
C PHE A 56 10.72 -18.42 14.77
N ARG A 57 11.81 -19.08 14.31
CA ARG A 57 13.06 -18.40 13.89
C ARG A 57 12.93 -17.69 12.54
N ASP A 58 11.94 -18.08 11.75
CA ASP A 58 11.65 -17.45 10.45
C ASP A 58 10.74 -16.22 10.61
N LEU A 59 10.23 -15.97 11.82
CA LEU A 59 9.36 -14.84 12.15
C LEU A 59 10.16 -13.70 12.81
N PRO A 60 9.85 -12.43 12.50
CA PRO A 60 8.80 -11.99 11.57
C PRO A 60 9.22 -12.17 10.10
N LEU A 61 8.35 -12.76 9.28
CA LEU A 61 8.55 -12.87 7.84
C LEU A 61 7.78 -11.74 7.13
N ARG A 62 8.50 -10.89 6.41
CA ARG A 62 7.93 -9.74 5.72
C ARG A 62 7.92 -9.98 4.22
N LEU A 63 6.75 -9.94 3.61
CA LEU A 63 6.54 -10.04 2.16
C LEU A 63 5.95 -8.73 1.64
N SER A 64 6.46 -8.23 0.51
CA SER A 64 5.95 -7.02 -0.12
C SER A 64 5.90 -7.13 -1.63
N GLU A 65 4.93 -6.46 -2.23
CA GLU A 65 4.84 -6.29 -3.68
C GLU A 65 4.21 -4.95 -4.06
N PHE A 66 4.61 -4.38 -5.18
CA PHE A 66 3.76 -3.45 -5.90
C PHE A 66 2.76 -4.28 -6.70
N GLY A 67 1.59 -4.51 -6.08
CA GLY A 67 0.56 -5.42 -6.57
C GLY A 67 -0.54 -4.68 -7.32
N ALA A 68 -0.83 -5.13 -8.56
CA ALA A 68 -1.99 -4.63 -9.29
C ALA A 68 -3.26 -5.25 -8.70
N CYS A 69 -4.14 -4.39 -8.16
CA CYS A 69 -5.43 -4.76 -7.59
C CYS A 69 -6.56 -4.19 -8.43
N HIS A 70 -7.69 -4.91 -8.46
CA HIS A 70 -8.84 -4.53 -9.26
C HIS A 70 -10.10 -4.59 -8.40
N ARG A 71 -10.83 -3.48 -8.32
CA ARG A 71 -12.08 -3.38 -7.57
C ARG A 71 -13.20 -2.85 -8.44
N ASN A 72 -14.34 -3.54 -8.44
CA ASN A 72 -15.53 -3.13 -9.17
C ASN A 72 -16.23 -1.98 -8.44
N GLU A 73 -15.55 -0.83 -8.39
CA GLU A 73 -16.12 0.39 -7.82
C GLU A 73 -17.30 0.87 -8.67
N PRO A 74 -18.42 1.30 -8.05
CA PRO A 74 -19.53 1.89 -8.78
C PRO A 74 -19.09 3.17 -9.52
N SER A 75 -19.67 3.44 -10.68
CA SER A 75 -19.26 4.57 -11.53
C SER A 75 -19.33 5.93 -10.81
N GLY A 76 -20.32 6.12 -9.93
CA GLY A 76 -20.47 7.35 -9.14
C GLY A 76 -19.41 7.56 -8.05
N ALA A 77 -18.64 6.51 -7.70
CA ALA A 77 -17.55 6.61 -6.74
C ALA A 77 -16.19 6.92 -7.39
N LEU A 78 -16.07 6.83 -8.71
CA LEU A 78 -14.82 7.06 -9.42
C LEU A 78 -14.45 8.55 -9.37
N HIS A 79 -13.14 8.84 -9.18
CA HIS A 79 -12.66 10.20 -9.03
C HIS A 79 -11.24 10.39 -9.59
N GLY A 80 -11.11 10.71 -10.87
CA GLY A 80 -9.83 10.87 -11.54
C GLY A 80 -8.89 9.70 -11.24
N ILE A 81 -7.64 9.98 -10.84
CA ILE A 81 -6.69 8.97 -10.37
C ILE A 81 -6.80 8.68 -8.87
N MET A 82 -7.63 9.45 -8.14
CA MET A 82 -7.80 9.28 -6.69
C MET A 82 -8.62 8.04 -6.33
N ARG A 83 -9.59 7.64 -7.18
CA ARG A 83 -10.39 6.43 -7.01
C ARG A 83 -10.69 5.79 -8.35
N VAL A 84 -10.01 4.70 -8.62
CA VAL A 84 -10.00 3.96 -9.90
C VAL A 84 -10.38 2.50 -9.67
N ARG A 85 -10.70 1.77 -10.72
CA ARG A 85 -11.03 0.33 -10.66
C ARG A 85 -9.80 -0.58 -10.72
N ALA A 86 -8.70 -0.08 -11.29
CA ALA A 86 -7.41 -0.78 -11.35
C ALA A 86 -6.33 0.14 -10.80
N PHE A 87 -5.58 -0.32 -9.80
CA PHE A 87 -4.56 0.46 -9.13
C PHE A 87 -3.40 -0.41 -8.69
N THR A 88 -2.25 0.20 -8.48
CA THR A 88 -1.09 -0.46 -7.90
C THR A 88 -0.98 -0.11 -6.42
N GLN A 89 -0.93 -1.13 -5.58
CA GLN A 89 -0.76 -0.97 -4.14
C GLN A 89 0.65 -1.36 -3.72
N ASP A 90 1.28 -0.55 -2.86
CA ASP A 90 2.51 -0.89 -2.14
C ASP A 90 2.21 -1.80 -0.95
N ASP A 91 1.75 -2.99 -1.25
CA ASP A 91 1.16 -3.89 -0.27
C ASP A 91 2.23 -4.79 0.36
N ALA A 92 2.19 -4.89 1.67
CA ALA A 92 3.08 -5.77 2.41
C ALA A 92 2.35 -6.48 3.55
N HIS A 93 2.80 -7.69 3.83
CA HIS A 93 2.25 -8.54 4.87
C HIS A 93 3.38 -9.06 5.74
N ILE A 94 3.22 -8.88 7.06
CA ILE A 94 4.17 -9.35 8.06
C ILE A 94 3.53 -10.51 8.80
N PHE A 95 4.10 -11.69 8.67
CA PHE A 95 3.72 -12.85 9.46
C PHE A 95 4.58 -12.87 10.72
N CYS A 96 3.95 -12.80 11.88
CA CYS A 96 4.66 -12.66 13.14
C CYS A 96 4.00 -13.47 14.27
N SER A 97 4.68 -13.63 15.41
CA SER A 97 4.05 -14.09 16.63
C SER A 97 3.29 -12.94 17.31
N GLU A 98 2.41 -13.26 18.26
CA GLU A 98 1.69 -12.24 19.04
C GLU A 98 2.64 -11.29 19.78
N GLU A 99 3.76 -11.81 20.30
CA GLU A 99 4.79 -11.03 21.00
C GLU A 99 5.47 -9.98 20.10
N GLN A 100 5.44 -10.18 18.77
CA GLN A 100 6.09 -9.31 17.79
C GLN A 100 5.18 -8.21 17.25
N ILE A 101 3.86 -8.26 17.48
CA ILE A 101 2.88 -7.32 16.92
C ILE A 101 3.26 -5.88 17.25
N ASN A 102 3.53 -5.59 18.52
CA ASN A 102 3.82 -4.22 18.96
C ASN A 102 5.08 -3.66 18.26
N ASN A 103 6.19 -4.39 18.29
CA ASN A 103 7.44 -3.93 17.69
C ASN A 103 7.31 -3.70 16.17
N GLU A 104 6.62 -4.60 15.44
CA GLU A 104 6.41 -4.45 14.01
C GLU A 104 5.48 -3.29 13.69
N SER A 105 4.45 -3.07 14.52
CA SER A 105 3.51 -1.97 14.34
C SER A 105 4.17 -0.61 14.61
N VAL A 106 4.94 -0.48 15.68
CA VAL A 106 5.70 0.74 16.00
C VAL A 106 6.69 1.06 14.89
N SER A 107 7.49 0.07 14.48
CA SER A 107 8.46 0.26 13.37
C SER A 107 7.79 0.70 12.07
N PHE A 108 6.59 0.20 11.79
CA PHE A 108 5.83 0.65 10.61
C PHE A 108 5.36 2.10 10.75
N CYS A 109 4.83 2.48 11.91
CA CYS A 109 4.34 3.84 12.16
C CYS A 109 5.49 4.87 12.06
N GLU A 110 6.65 4.56 12.63
CA GLU A 110 7.86 5.38 12.52
C GLU A 110 8.31 5.54 11.06
N LEU A 111 8.37 4.44 10.31
CA LEU A 111 8.75 4.44 8.91
C LEU A 111 7.77 5.28 8.07
N LEU A 112 6.46 5.10 8.27
CA LEU A 112 5.43 5.85 7.54
C LEU A 112 5.55 7.34 7.82
N THR A 113 5.67 7.72 9.08
CA THR A 113 5.80 9.14 9.48
C THR A 113 7.05 9.77 8.87
N SER A 114 8.19 9.07 8.90
CA SER A 114 9.42 9.53 8.27
C SER A 114 9.24 9.75 6.77
N ILE A 115 8.65 8.77 6.06
CA ILE A 115 8.43 8.85 4.62
C ILE A 115 7.47 10.01 4.28
N TYR A 116 6.38 10.17 5.02
CA TYR A 116 5.43 11.25 4.74
C TYR A 116 6.04 12.64 4.97
N ASN A 117 6.90 12.77 5.98
CA ASN A 117 7.68 14.00 6.21
C ASN A 117 8.64 14.28 5.03
N ASP A 118 9.32 13.25 4.51
CA ASP A 118 10.20 13.39 3.32
C ASP A 118 9.42 13.87 2.09
N PHE A 119 8.16 13.44 1.96
CA PHE A 119 7.24 13.92 0.92
C PHE A 119 6.57 15.27 1.26
N GLY A 120 6.88 15.90 2.39
CA GLY A 120 6.39 17.22 2.78
C GLY A 120 4.95 17.22 3.32
N PHE A 121 4.45 16.08 3.81
CA PHE A 121 3.16 16.00 4.49
C PHE A 121 3.33 16.17 5.99
N GLU A 122 3.02 17.38 6.50
CA GLU A 122 3.15 17.71 7.93
C GLU A 122 1.88 17.37 8.74
N ASN A 123 0.72 17.36 8.09
CA ASN A 123 -0.58 17.16 8.72
C ASN A 123 -1.20 15.84 8.28
N ILE A 124 -0.99 14.80 9.08
CA ILE A 124 -1.54 13.48 8.86
C ILE A 124 -2.65 13.24 9.89
N THR A 125 -3.86 12.94 9.42
CA THR A 125 -4.94 12.52 10.33
C THR A 125 -4.86 11.00 10.47
N ILE A 126 -4.76 10.52 11.71
CA ILE A 126 -4.68 9.08 11.99
C ILE A 126 -6.01 8.64 12.61
N LYS A 127 -6.65 7.65 12.00
CA LYS A 127 -7.92 7.09 12.49
C LYS A 127 -7.72 5.67 12.95
N PHE A 128 -8.33 5.33 14.09
CA PHE A 128 -8.44 3.96 14.57
C PHE A 128 -9.83 3.43 14.24
N SER A 129 -9.90 2.46 13.36
CA SER A 129 -11.15 1.83 12.92
C SER A 129 -11.29 0.46 13.59
N ASP A 130 -12.25 0.35 14.47
CA ASP A 130 -12.55 -0.85 15.26
C ASP A 130 -13.45 -1.83 14.50
N ARG A 131 -13.93 -2.85 15.22
CA ARG A 131 -14.72 -3.97 14.67
C ARG A 131 -16.00 -3.52 13.96
N PRO A 132 -16.22 -3.95 12.69
CA PRO A 132 -17.49 -3.74 11.99
C PRO A 132 -18.56 -4.75 12.49
N GLU A 133 -19.83 -4.48 12.18
CA GLU A 133 -20.93 -5.37 12.50
C GLU A 133 -20.75 -6.75 11.85
N ILE A 134 -20.39 -6.77 10.55
CA ILE A 134 -20.13 -8.01 9.79
C ILE A 134 -18.62 -8.28 9.79
N ARG A 135 -18.20 -9.25 10.60
CA ARG A 135 -16.77 -9.57 10.80
C ARG A 135 -16.49 -11.06 10.86
N ALA A 136 -15.22 -11.43 10.73
CA ALA A 136 -14.70 -12.77 10.97
C ALA A 136 -14.12 -12.86 12.39
N GLY A 137 -14.10 -14.06 12.97
CA GLY A 137 -13.58 -14.29 14.32
C GLY A 137 -14.58 -13.96 15.43
N ASP A 138 -14.17 -14.26 16.66
CA ASP A 138 -14.95 -14.01 17.87
C ASP A 138 -14.56 -12.70 18.55
N ASP A 139 -15.34 -12.24 19.51
CA ASP A 139 -15.12 -10.98 20.22
C ASP A 139 -13.79 -10.97 20.99
N LYS A 140 -13.37 -12.10 21.54
CA LYS A 140 -12.09 -12.21 22.26
C LYS A 140 -10.90 -11.95 21.35
N THR A 141 -10.95 -12.49 20.13
CA THR A 141 -9.91 -12.24 19.10
C THR A 141 -9.88 -10.77 18.71
N TRP A 142 -11.04 -10.15 18.58
CA TRP A 142 -11.14 -8.72 18.28
C TRP A 142 -10.64 -7.84 19.43
N ASP A 143 -11.01 -8.15 20.69
CA ASP A 143 -10.50 -7.42 21.86
C ASP A 143 -8.96 -7.45 21.91
N GLN A 144 -8.36 -8.60 21.59
CA GLN A 144 -6.92 -8.78 21.55
C GLN A 144 -6.27 -7.95 20.41
N ALA A 145 -6.86 -7.99 19.21
CA ALA A 145 -6.36 -7.27 18.05
C ALA A 145 -6.45 -5.75 18.23
N GLU A 146 -7.59 -5.26 18.68
CA GLU A 146 -7.82 -3.83 18.95
C GLU A 146 -6.88 -3.31 20.02
N LYS A 147 -6.75 -4.07 21.13
CA LYS A 147 -5.81 -3.71 22.19
C LYS A 147 -4.38 -3.64 21.69
N ALA A 148 -3.93 -4.64 20.95
CA ALA A 148 -2.55 -4.69 20.43
C ALA A 148 -2.24 -3.51 19.50
N LEU A 149 -3.20 -3.14 18.64
CA LEU A 149 -3.03 -2.03 17.71
C LEU A 149 -3.10 -0.67 18.42
N MET A 150 -3.95 -0.52 19.44
CA MET A 150 -4.03 0.68 20.27
C MET A 150 -2.75 0.88 21.09
N ASP A 151 -2.29 -0.18 21.79
CA ASP A 151 -1.04 -0.15 22.55
C ASP A 151 0.16 0.26 21.65
N ALA A 152 0.19 -0.23 20.41
CA ALA A 152 1.23 0.14 19.45
C ALA A 152 1.14 1.62 19.01
N SER A 153 -0.07 2.15 18.82
CA SER A 153 -0.25 3.57 18.48
C SER A 153 0.16 4.48 19.62
N ASP A 154 -0.14 4.10 20.87
CA ASP A 154 0.27 4.85 22.08
C ASP A 154 1.79 4.87 22.21
N VAL A 155 2.47 3.71 22.03
CA VAL A 155 3.94 3.62 22.09
C VAL A 155 4.58 4.45 20.98
N ALA A 156 3.99 4.49 19.79
CA ALA A 156 4.46 5.31 18.67
C ALA A 156 4.14 6.81 18.84
N GLY A 157 3.43 7.19 19.90
CA GLY A 157 3.06 8.60 20.19
C GLY A 157 2.08 9.18 19.18
N LEU A 158 1.21 8.36 18.60
CA LEU A 158 0.25 8.78 17.58
C LEU A 158 -1.04 9.33 18.25
N ASP A 159 -1.48 10.49 17.78
CA ASP A 159 -2.78 11.05 18.16
C ASP A 159 -3.86 10.47 17.23
N VAL A 160 -4.63 9.50 17.72
CA VAL A 160 -5.60 8.75 16.94
C VAL A 160 -7.04 9.20 17.18
N ILE A 161 -7.81 9.33 16.12
CA ILE A 161 -9.24 9.62 16.15
C ILE A 161 -10.00 8.32 15.97
N MET A 162 -10.93 8.02 16.90
CA MET A 162 -11.78 6.84 16.78
C MET A 162 -12.72 6.94 15.57
N ASN A 163 -12.79 5.85 14.79
CA ASN A 163 -13.64 5.70 13.61
C ASN A 163 -14.44 4.40 13.73
N PRO A 164 -15.50 4.38 14.57
CA PRO A 164 -16.17 3.14 14.97
C PRO A 164 -16.82 2.39 13.81
N GLY A 165 -16.63 1.05 13.78
CA GLY A 165 -17.27 0.15 12.83
C GLY A 165 -16.62 0.11 11.44
N GLU A 166 -15.55 0.83 11.21
CA GLU A 166 -14.90 0.96 9.89
C GLU A 166 -13.67 0.06 9.70
N GLY A 167 -13.42 -0.87 10.63
CA GLY A 167 -12.39 -1.89 10.51
C GLY A 167 -12.58 -2.81 9.30
N ALA A 168 -11.53 -3.54 8.92
CA ALA A 168 -11.68 -4.58 7.93
C ALA A 168 -12.48 -5.76 8.52
N PHE A 169 -13.13 -6.58 7.67
CA PHE A 169 -13.89 -7.72 8.20
C PHE A 169 -13.04 -8.75 8.96
N TYR A 170 -11.73 -8.71 8.82
CA TYR A 170 -10.77 -9.63 9.44
C TYR A 170 -9.94 -9.01 10.58
N GLY A 171 -9.97 -7.70 10.77
CA GLY A 171 -9.21 -7.04 11.84
C GLY A 171 -9.36 -5.52 11.90
N PRO A 172 -9.02 -4.92 13.06
CA PRO A 172 -8.97 -3.47 13.23
C PRO A 172 -7.85 -2.85 12.41
N LYS A 173 -7.95 -1.54 12.16
CA LYS A 173 -6.94 -0.84 11.35
C LYS A 173 -6.62 0.56 11.89
N LEU A 174 -5.38 0.97 11.71
CA LEU A 174 -4.96 2.37 11.66
C LEU A 174 -5.03 2.85 10.21
N GLU A 175 -5.63 4.00 10.00
CA GLU A 175 -5.72 4.67 8.71
C GLU A 175 -4.94 5.98 8.77
N PHE A 176 -4.00 6.15 7.85
CA PHE A 176 -3.25 7.39 7.69
C PHE A 176 -3.85 8.17 6.53
N VAL A 177 -4.48 9.28 6.88
CA VAL A 177 -5.31 10.06 5.97
C VAL A 177 -4.57 11.33 5.59
N LEU A 178 -4.42 11.55 4.29
CA LEU A 178 -3.90 12.77 3.71
C LEU A 178 -5.05 13.63 3.18
N ARG A 179 -4.87 14.94 3.26
CA ARG A 179 -5.86 15.91 2.76
C ARG A 179 -5.38 16.49 1.44
N ASP A 180 -6.28 16.51 0.44
CA ASP A 180 -5.98 17.10 -0.85
C ASP A 180 -6.08 18.65 -0.83
N ALA A 181 -5.71 19.30 -1.95
CA ALA A 181 -5.64 20.75 -2.05
C ALA A 181 -6.98 21.47 -1.87
N ILE A 182 -8.12 20.76 -1.99
CA ILE A 182 -9.46 21.32 -1.78
C ILE A 182 -10.12 20.84 -0.49
N GLY A 183 -9.34 20.20 0.39
CA GLY A 183 -9.76 19.84 1.74
C GLY A 183 -10.47 18.51 1.89
N ARG A 184 -10.43 17.61 0.89
CA ARG A 184 -10.99 16.25 0.99
C ARG A 184 -9.98 15.31 1.62
N ASP A 185 -10.47 14.43 2.48
CA ASP A 185 -9.68 13.41 3.14
C ASP A 185 -9.58 12.14 2.31
N TRP A 186 -8.35 11.62 2.17
CA TRP A 186 -8.05 10.39 1.44
C TRP A 186 -7.22 9.44 2.28
N GLN A 187 -7.75 8.25 2.54
CA GLN A 187 -6.99 7.19 3.15
C GLN A 187 -5.86 6.76 2.20
N CYS A 188 -4.62 6.80 2.68
CA CYS A 188 -3.42 6.37 1.99
C CYS A 188 -2.77 5.22 2.75
N GLY A 189 -1.99 5.51 3.79
CA GLY A 189 -1.37 4.48 4.60
C GLY A 189 -2.37 3.68 5.45
N THR A 190 -2.05 2.41 5.69
CA THR A 190 -2.84 1.53 6.56
C THR A 190 -1.95 0.55 7.29
N LEU A 191 -2.35 0.22 8.53
CA LEU A 191 -1.86 -0.92 9.29
C LEU A 191 -3.04 -1.66 9.87
N GLN A 192 -3.11 -2.98 9.65
CA GLN A 192 -4.22 -3.82 10.13
C GLN A 192 -3.66 -5.03 10.84
N VAL A 193 -4.30 -5.44 11.94
CA VAL A 193 -3.92 -6.64 12.70
C VAL A 193 -4.93 -7.74 12.45
N ASP A 194 -4.47 -8.85 11.92
CA ASP A 194 -5.31 -9.96 11.46
C ASP A 194 -4.92 -11.28 12.13
N PHE A 195 -5.82 -11.79 12.96
CA PHE A 195 -5.71 -13.11 13.60
C PHE A 195 -6.51 -14.19 12.85
N ASN A 196 -7.18 -13.84 11.75
CA ASN A 196 -8.19 -14.69 11.12
C ASN A 196 -7.72 -15.34 9.80
N LEU A 197 -7.27 -14.54 8.83
CA LEU A 197 -6.97 -15.03 7.48
C LEU A 197 -5.87 -16.11 7.42
N PRO A 198 -4.77 -16.02 8.18
CA PRO A 198 -3.77 -17.08 8.16
C PRO A 198 -4.32 -18.44 8.56
N GLY A 199 -5.14 -18.49 9.63
CA GLY A 199 -5.81 -19.71 10.08
C GLY A 199 -6.82 -20.26 9.08
N ARG A 200 -7.62 -19.39 8.46
CA ARG A 200 -8.60 -19.78 7.42
C ARG A 200 -7.95 -20.41 6.18
N LEU A 201 -6.71 -20.05 5.91
CA LEU A 201 -5.92 -20.57 4.79
C LEU A 201 -4.86 -21.60 5.24
N ASP A 202 -4.98 -22.18 6.45
CA ASP A 202 -4.11 -23.21 7.02
C ASP A 202 -2.63 -22.82 7.10
N ALA A 203 -2.32 -21.53 7.26
CA ALA A 203 -0.97 -21.07 7.50
C ALA A 203 -0.54 -21.39 8.93
N SER A 204 0.68 -21.88 9.11
CA SER A 204 1.18 -22.26 10.44
C SER A 204 2.70 -22.25 10.50
N TYR A 205 3.24 -22.14 11.72
CA TYR A 205 4.65 -22.30 12.04
C TYR A 205 4.82 -23.20 13.27
N ILE A 206 6.04 -23.69 13.49
CA ILE A 206 6.42 -24.44 14.69
C ILE A 206 7.02 -23.46 15.70
N ASP A 207 6.39 -23.36 16.86
CA ASP A 207 6.84 -22.48 17.92
C ASP A 207 8.01 -23.06 18.73
N LYS A 208 8.53 -22.29 19.70
CA LYS A 208 9.69 -22.64 20.55
C LYS A 208 9.49 -23.94 21.33
N ASP A 209 8.26 -24.23 21.69
CA ASP A 209 7.84 -25.44 22.42
C ASP A 209 7.57 -26.66 21.51
N GLY A 210 7.80 -26.53 20.20
CA GLY A 210 7.55 -27.58 19.21
C GLY A 210 6.07 -27.69 18.78
N THR A 211 5.18 -26.86 19.31
CA THR A 211 3.75 -26.87 18.93
C THR A 211 3.53 -26.12 17.62
N LYS A 212 2.49 -26.53 16.89
CA LYS A 212 2.04 -25.87 15.67
C LYS A 212 1.13 -24.70 16.05
N LYS A 213 1.49 -23.48 15.64
CA LYS A 213 0.71 -22.25 15.85
C LYS A 213 0.36 -21.55 14.54
N VAL A 214 -0.72 -20.78 14.56
CA VAL A 214 -1.12 -19.88 13.47
C VAL A 214 -0.39 -18.55 13.67
N PRO A 215 0.28 -17.98 12.65
CA PRO A 215 0.88 -16.66 12.80
C PRO A 215 -0.20 -15.57 12.82
N VAL A 216 0.10 -14.46 13.47
CA VAL A 216 -0.62 -13.20 13.26
C VAL A 216 -0.11 -12.59 11.96
N MET A 217 -0.98 -11.92 11.23
CA MET A 217 -0.64 -11.23 9.99
C MET A 217 -0.93 -9.74 10.11
N LEU A 218 0.11 -8.94 9.90
CA LEU A 218 -0.06 -7.49 9.78
C LEU A 218 -0.14 -7.14 8.31
N HIS A 219 -1.22 -6.47 7.91
CA HIS A 219 -1.37 -5.92 6.57
C HIS A 219 -0.93 -4.46 6.62
N ARG A 220 -0.01 -4.06 5.77
CA ARG A 220 0.45 -2.68 5.75
C ARG A 220 0.61 -2.15 4.33
N ALA A 221 0.28 -0.88 4.16
CA ALA A 221 0.62 -0.09 2.99
C ALA A 221 1.07 1.29 3.46
N LEU A 222 2.14 1.83 2.87
CA LEU A 222 2.61 3.19 3.15
C LEU A 222 1.82 4.22 2.33
N PHE A 223 1.72 3.98 1.03
CA PHE A 223 1.05 4.88 0.08
C PHE A 223 -0.39 4.46 -0.21
N GLY A 224 -0.73 3.18 -0.02
CA GLY A 224 -1.99 2.60 -0.46
C GLY A 224 -2.03 2.47 -1.98
N SER A 225 -2.99 3.12 -2.64
CA SER A 225 -2.96 3.25 -4.10
C SER A 225 -1.89 4.26 -4.51
N LEU A 226 -0.91 3.83 -5.33
CA LEU A 226 0.10 4.73 -5.88
C LEU A 226 -0.51 5.83 -6.73
N GLU A 227 -1.57 5.52 -7.48
CA GLU A 227 -2.31 6.48 -8.30
C GLU A 227 -2.89 7.59 -7.43
N ARG A 228 -3.54 7.23 -6.31
CA ARG A 228 -4.09 8.19 -5.35
C ARG A 228 -2.99 9.03 -4.70
N PHE A 229 -1.95 8.41 -4.19
CA PHE A 229 -0.85 9.10 -3.54
C PHE A 229 -0.16 10.08 -4.49
N ILE A 230 0.12 9.67 -5.73
CA ILE A 230 0.69 10.55 -6.77
C ILE A 230 -0.26 11.70 -7.07
N GLY A 231 -1.57 11.46 -7.14
CA GLY A 231 -2.57 12.51 -7.36
C GLY A 231 -2.53 13.58 -6.26
N ILE A 232 -2.52 13.15 -5.00
CA ILE A 232 -2.42 14.05 -3.83
C ILE A 232 -1.08 14.82 -3.88
N LEU A 233 0.01 14.14 -4.21
CA LEU A 233 1.33 14.73 -4.30
C LEU A 233 1.40 15.82 -5.39
N ILE A 234 0.80 15.56 -6.57
CA ILE A 234 0.71 16.55 -7.66
C ILE A 234 -0.05 17.78 -7.18
N GLU A 235 -1.16 17.61 -6.49
CA GLU A 235 -1.96 18.72 -5.96
C GLU A 235 -1.20 19.49 -4.87
N ASN A 236 -0.56 18.79 -3.94
CA ASN A 236 0.21 19.39 -2.83
C ASN A 236 1.33 20.30 -3.33
N TYR A 237 2.03 19.88 -4.37
CA TYR A 237 3.12 20.65 -4.97
C TYR A 237 2.69 21.54 -6.15
N ALA A 238 1.41 21.54 -6.52
CA ALA A 238 0.91 22.20 -7.73
C ALA A 238 1.76 21.83 -8.98
N GLY A 239 2.21 20.57 -9.05
CA GLY A 239 3.06 20.04 -10.09
C GLY A 239 4.53 20.46 -10.02
N LYS A 240 4.92 21.28 -9.04
CA LYS A 240 6.31 21.76 -8.85
C LYS A 240 7.03 20.89 -7.82
N PHE A 241 7.35 19.68 -8.20
CA PHE A 241 7.96 18.70 -7.32
C PHE A 241 9.35 19.14 -6.79
N PRO A 242 9.70 18.73 -5.58
CA PRO A 242 11.09 18.76 -5.12
C PRO A 242 12.01 18.04 -6.10
N PHE A 243 13.26 18.47 -6.17
CA PHE A 243 14.24 17.97 -7.14
C PHE A 243 14.34 16.44 -7.16
N TRP A 244 14.36 15.79 -5.99
CA TRP A 244 14.59 14.35 -5.86
C TRP A 244 13.45 13.46 -6.40
N ILE A 245 12.20 13.98 -6.47
CA ILE A 245 11.04 13.29 -7.06
C ILE A 245 10.58 13.89 -8.38
N SER A 246 11.27 14.90 -8.88
CA SER A 246 10.92 15.51 -10.17
C SER A 246 11.15 14.52 -11.31
N PRO A 247 10.14 14.24 -12.17
CA PRO A 247 10.30 13.35 -13.32
C PRO A 247 11.38 13.82 -14.29
N LEU A 248 11.55 15.14 -14.41
CA LEU A 248 12.63 15.78 -15.14
C LEU A 248 13.37 16.73 -14.21
N GLN A 249 14.57 16.34 -13.79
CA GLN A 249 15.36 17.08 -12.81
C GLN A 249 16.17 18.21 -13.43
N THR A 250 16.57 18.05 -14.68
CA THR A 250 17.46 19.02 -15.35
C THR A 250 17.09 19.17 -16.83
N MET A 251 17.02 20.41 -17.30
CA MET A 251 16.91 20.74 -18.71
C MET A 251 18.16 21.51 -19.16
N VAL A 252 18.91 20.99 -20.13
CA VAL A 252 20.04 21.68 -20.74
C VAL A 252 19.54 22.46 -21.94
N ILE A 253 19.78 23.78 -21.94
CA ILE A 253 19.27 24.70 -22.96
C ILE A 253 20.47 25.39 -23.65
N PRO A 254 20.81 25.02 -24.91
CA PRO A 254 21.82 25.72 -25.67
C PRO A 254 21.35 27.13 -26.03
N ILE A 255 22.23 28.10 -25.96
CA ILE A 255 21.95 29.52 -26.31
C ILE A 255 21.86 29.75 -27.83
N SER A 256 22.49 28.91 -28.63
CA SER A 256 22.41 28.88 -30.09
C SER A 256 22.62 27.45 -30.60
N GLU A 257 22.27 27.20 -31.86
CA GLU A 257 22.39 25.88 -32.51
C GLU A 257 23.83 25.35 -32.56
N GLU A 258 24.81 26.20 -32.62
CA GLU A 258 26.23 25.81 -32.63
C GLU A 258 26.68 25.08 -31.37
N PHE A 259 25.94 25.24 -30.25
CA PHE A 259 26.21 24.57 -28.98
C PHE A 259 25.36 23.29 -28.76
N ASN A 260 24.59 22.82 -29.76
CA ASN A 260 23.73 21.67 -29.62
C ASN A 260 24.49 20.39 -29.21
N ASP A 261 25.59 20.09 -29.86
CA ASP A 261 26.40 18.89 -29.57
C ASP A 261 27.00 18.96 -28.17
N TYR A 262 27.45 20.16 -27.77
CA TYR A 262 27.94 20.38 -26.41
C TYR A 262 26.82 20.19 -25.36
N ALA A 263 25.63 20.73 -25.58
CA ALA A 263 24.50 20.58 -24.72
C ALA A 263 24.10 19.10 -24.55
N VAL A 264 24.11 18.33 -25.63
CA VAL A 264 23.87 16.86 -25.60
C VAL A 264 24.96 16.17 -24.76
N SER A 265 26.23 16.53 -24.95
CA SER A 265 27.33 15.97 -24.17
C SER A 265 27.16 16.26 -22.66
N VAL A 266 26.80 17.50 -22.29
CA VAL A 266 26.54 17.90 -20.91
C VAL A 266 25.36 17.09 -20.32
N SER A 267 24.22 17.00 -21.02
CA SER A 267 23.07 16.23 -20.58
C SER A 267 23.42 14.75 -20.35
N ASN A 268 24.23 14.15 -21.22
CA ASN A 268 24.69 12.77 -21.08
C ASN A 268 25.58 12.58 -19.84
N LYS A 269 26.46 13.55 -19.54
CA LYS A 269 27.25 13.51 -18.29
C LYS A 269 26.36 13.58 -17.05
N ILE A 270 25.34 14.44 -17.07
CA ILE A 270 24.35 14.55 -15.98
C ILE A 270 23.59 13.23 -15.82
N LYS A 271 23.11 12.61 -16.91
CA LYS A 271 22.44 11.30 -16.87
C LYS A 271 23.33 10.20 -16.29
N ASN A 272 24.60 10.19 -16.64
CA ASN A 272 25.56 9.21 -16.13
C ASN A 272 25.83 9.35 -14.61
N SER A 273 25.51 10.51 -14.01
CA SER A 273 25.54 10.69 -12.55
C SER A 273 24.22 10.36 -11.85
N GLY A 274 23.26 9.75 -12.57
CA GLY A 274 21.98 9.28 -11.99
C GLY A 274 20.88 10.34 -11.93
N ILE A 275 21.07 11.50 -12.58
CA ILE A 275 20.09 12.60 -12.62
C ILE A 275 19.33 12.56 -13.95
N THR A 276 18.00 12.63 -13.92
CA THR A 276 17.20 12.72 -15.14
C THR A 276 17.44 14.07 -15.83
N SER A 277 17.83 14.02 -17.10
CA SER A 277 18.16 15.21 -17.87
C SER A 277 17.60 15.13 -19.29
N ALA A 278 17.16 16.26 -19.82
CA ALA A 278 16.76 16.42 -21.22
C ALA A 278 17.50 17.62 -21.84
N VAL A 279 17.43 17.73 -23.17
CA VAL A 279 17.99 18.86 -23.91
C VAL A 279 16.88 19.48 -24.75
N ASP A 280 16.73 20.80 -24.69
CA ASP A 280 15.82 21.53 -25.57
C ASP A 280 16.58 22.10 -26.77
N LEU A 281 16.58 21.35 -27.89
CA LEU A 281 17.20 21.72 -29.14
C LEU A 281 16.28 22.53 -30.08
N LYS A 282 15.07 22.90 -29.64
CA LYS A 282 14.14 23.70 -30.47
C LYS A 282 14.75 25.08 -30.77
N ASN A 283 14.51 25.55 -31.97
CA ASN A 283 14.99 26.88 -32.38
C ASN A 283 14.01 27.99 -31.89
N ASN A 284 13.97 28.16 -30.56
CA ASN A 284 13.24 29.23 -29.89
C ASN A 284 14.20 30.14 -29.15
N ASN A 285 13.81 31.39 -28.88
CA ASN A 285 14.65 32.27 -28.10
C ASN A 285 14.78 31.78 -26.65
N LEU A 286 15.89 32.10 -25.98
CA LEU A 286 16.23 31.62 -24.65
C LEU A 286 15.14 31.93 -23.61
N ASN A 287 14.56 33.13 -23.65
CA ASN A 287 13.52 33.55 -22.73
C ASN A 287 12.24 32.68 -22.85
N TYR A 288 11.92 32.22 -24.05
CA TYR A 288 10.80 31.31 -24.29
C TYR A 288 11.08 29.92 -23.74
N LYS A 289 12.32 29.42 -23.89
CA LYS A 289 12.73 28.10 -23.41
C LYS A 289 12.77 28.00 -21.87
N ILE A 290 13.06 29.13 -21.19
CA ILE A 290 13.16 29.20 -19.73
C ILE A 290 11.78 29.30 -19.06
N ARG A 291 10.74 29.79 -19.74
CA ARG A 291 9.37 29.89 -19.24
C ARG A 291 8.62 28.56 -19.29
#